data_efa784847aa0eebd68a267e2725131f0
#
_entry.id   efa784847aa0eebd68a267e2725131f0
#
_cell.length_a   1.000
_cell.length_b   1.000
_cell.length_c   1.000
_cell.angle_alpha   90.00
_cell.angle_beta   90.00
_cell.angle_gamma   90.00
#
_symmetry.space_group_name_H-M   'P 1'
#
loop_
_entity.id
_entity.type
_entity.pdbx_description
1 polymer ?
#
loop_
_entity_poly.entity_id
_entity_poly.type
_entity_poly.pdbx_seq_one_letter_code
_entity_poly.pdbx_strand_id
1 'polypeptide(L)'
;MANERESKRWNDDQWVAAWPKRERLTEALTPYLLAAVDDGARSGPRVCDVGCGGGALTIALGGTVGLTGQVVGIDVSAPLVELARDRAREAGVANVSFAVGDVQTGGLGSEPFDLAVSQLGVMFFDEPLVAFGAIRAGLQQGGRFVFACWQGVEQNPWHTGTALRSFVTPPRLPGPGKSPVGPFSLGDDEYVRDILGGAGFGAVESSALEITVRAPASAVVDRSLLGFMGVAPERLGEAEAVLDRHLARFAVEGGEYEYPLAFRVYEAVNS
;
A
#
# COMPACT_ATOMS: atom_id res chain seq x y z
N MET A 1 20.97 0.80 -5.39
CA MET A 1 20.02 1.77 -4.78
C MET A 1 19.12 0.98 -3.84
N ALA A 2 18.70 1.55 -2.73
CA ALA A 2 17.65 0.95 -1.92
C ALA A 2 16.39 0.79 -2.76
N ASN A 3 15.55 -0.20 -2.47
CA ASN A 3 14.30 -0.51 -3.19
C ASN A 3 14.42 -0.74 -4.71
N GLU A 4 15.60 -1.04 -5.25
CA GLU A 4 15.80 -1.18 -6.72
C GLU A 4 14.88 -2.25 -7.33
N ARG A 5 14.67 -3.36 -6.63
CA ARG A 5 13.80 -4.45 -7.09
C ARG A 5 12.34 -4.00 -7.15
N GLU A 6 11.85 -3.35 -6.11
CA GLU A 6 10.47 -2.85 -6.06
C GLU A 6 10.30 -1.69 -7.05
N SER A 7 11.28 -0.80 -7.17
CA SER A 7 11.24 0.25 -8.19
C SER A 7 11.08 -0.32 -9.60
N LYS A 8 11.83 -1.37 -9.97
CA LYS A 8 11.66 -2.05 -11.27
C LYS A 8 10.26 -2.64 -11.43
N ARG A 9 9.75 -3.30 -10.40
CA ARG A 9 8.43 -3.94 -10.41
C ARG A 9 7.30 -2.92 -10.61
N TRP A 10 7.34 -1.82 -9.85
CA TRP A 10 6.29 -0.80 -9.89
C TRP A 10 6.34 0.09 -11.15
N ASN A 11 7.45 0.07 -11.90
CA ASN A 11 7.60 0.75 -13.19
C ASN A 11 7.39 -0.19 -14.40
N ASP A 12 7.07 -1.47 -14.20
CA ASP A 12 6.80 -2.42 -15.27
C ASP A 12 5.46 -2.13 -15.95
N ASP A 13 5.43 -2.10 -17.28
CA ASP A 13 4.26 -1.72 -18.07
C ASP A 13 3.05 -2.63 -17.81
N GLN A 14 3.26 -3.94 -17.62
CA GLN A 14 2.17 -4.89 -17.34
C GLN A 14 1.58 -4.64 -15.96
N TRP A 15 2.45 -4.32 -14.98
CA TRP A 15 2.04 -4.00 -13.64
C TRP A 15 1.25 -2.70 -13.57
N VAL A 16 1.71 -1.68 -14.28
CA VAL A 16 1.02 -0.38 -14.39
C VAL A 16 -0.34 -0.54 -15.07
N ALA A 17 -0.42 -1.33 -16.15
CA ALA A 17 -1.69 -1.61 -16.85
C ALA A 17 -2.71 -2.36 -15.96
N ALA A 18 -2.25 -3.18 -15.02
CA ALA A 18 -3.11 -3.91 -14.08
C ALA A 18 -3.56 -3.05 -12.88
N TRP A 19 -2.95 -1.88 -12.67
CA TRP A 19 -3.16 -1.03 -11.49
C TRP A 19 -4.64 -0.68 -11.20
N PRO A 20 -5.46 -0.22 -12.18
CA PRO A 20 -6.84 0.17 -11.90
C PRO A 20 -7.72 -0.96 -11.32
N LYS A 21 -7.42 -2.21 -11.66
CA LYS A 21 -8.13 -3.37 -11.10
C LYS A 21 -7.73 -3.65 -9.66
N ARG A 22 -6.43 -3.46 -9.34
CA ARG A 22 -5.87 -3.69 -8.01
C ARG A 22 -6.31 -2.63 -7.02
N GLU A 23 -6.29 -1.39 -7.45
CA GLU A 23 -6.70 -0.24 -6.66
C GLU A 23 -8.15 -0.38 -6.17
N ARG A 24 -9.08 -0.82 -7.05
CA ARG A 24 -10.49 -1.06 -6.70
C ARG A 24 -10.68 -2.06 -5.57
N LEU A 25 -9.84 -3.09 -5.48
CA LEU A 25 -9.95 -4.09 -4.42
C LEU A 25 -9.73 -3.49 -3.04
N THR A 26 -8.90 -2.46 -2.93
CA THR A 26 -8.52 -1.82 -1.68
C THR A 26 -9.18 -0.46 -1.44
N GLU A 27 -10.05 -0.02 -2.35
CA GLU A 27 -10.76 1.26 -2.25
C GLU A 27 -11.61 1.37 -0.99
N ALA A 28 -12.18 0.25 -0.54
CA ALA A 28 -12.97 0.19 0.70
C ALA A 28 -12.16 0.53 1.97
N LEU A 29 -10.83 0.58 1.88
CA LEU A 29 -9.94 0.98 2.97
C LEU A 29 -9.78 2.50 3.08
N THR A 30 -9.96 3.23 1.98
CA THR A 30 -9.76 4.67 1.90
C THR A 30 -10.51 5.47 2.98
N PRO A 31 -11.80 5.22 3.31
CA PRO A 31 -12.51 5.97 4.35
C PRO A 31 -11.84 5.94 5.71
N TYR A 32 -11.17 4.84 6.07
CA TYR A 32 -10.49 4.71 7.36
C TYR A 32 -9.23 5.58 7.44
N LEU A 33 -8.56 5.81 6.32
CA LEU A 33 -7.40 6.72 6.26
C LEU A 33 -7.83 8.18 6.15
N LEU A 34 -8.97 8.47 5.50
CA LEU A 34 -9.53 9.81 5.47
C LEU A 34 -9.94 10.29 6.86
N ALA A 35 -10.49 9.39 7.71
CA ALA A 35 -10.86 9.71 9.06
C ALA A 35 -9.68 10.23 9.91
N ALA A 36 -8.46 9.82 9.60
CA ALA A 36 -7.25 10.32 10.27
C ALA A 36 -7.02 11.84 10.10
N VAL A 37 -7.57 12.43 9.04
CA VAL A 37 -7.49 13.90 8.82
C VAL A 37 -8.42 14.66 9.74
N ASP A 38 -9.60 14.10 10.03
CA ASP A 38 -10.65 14.79 10.81
C ASP A 38 -10.36 14.85 12.32
N ASP A 39 -9.52 13.94 12.84
CA ASP A 39 -9.25 13.79 14.29
C ASP A 39 -8.37 14.90 14.91
N GLY A 40 -8.56 16.14 14.53
CA GLY A 40 -7.91 17.29 15.15
C GLY A 40 -7.15 18.17 14.19
N ALA A 41 -7.55 18.16 12.94
CA ALA A 41 -6.92 18.93 11.89
C ALA A 41 -6.92 20.43 12.23
N ARG A 42 -5.72 20.99 12.26
CA ARG A 42 -5.51 22.42 12.11
C ARG A 42 -6.18 22.87 10.81
N SER A 43 -6.70 24.07 10.78
CA SER A 43 -7.18 24.66 9.53
C SER A 43 -6.04 24.63 8.49
N GLY A 44 -6.23 23.83 7.44
CA GLY A 44 -5.26 23.72 6.35
C GLY A 44 -4.04 22.83 6.61
N PRO A 45 -4.20 21.55 6.99
CA PRO A 45 -3.08 20.65 7.25
C PRO A 45 -2.28 20.35 5.98
N ARG A 46 -0.99 20.11 6.17
CA ARG A 46 -0.09 19.62 5.12
C ARG A 46 0.09 18.11 5.29
N VAL A 47 -0.39 17.34 4.32
CA VAL A 47 -0.44 15.88 4.37
C VAL A 47 0.47 15.26 3.30
N CYS A 48 1.20 14.21 3.66
CA CYS A 48 1.97 13.39 2.72
C CYS A 48 1.31 12.01 2.56
N ASP A 49 1.04 11.59 1.32
CA ASP A 49 0.61 10.23 0.98
C ASP A 49 1.82 9.44 0.48
N VAL A 50 2.29 8.49 1.28
CA VAL A 50 3.49 7.69 1.05
C VAL A 50 3.14 6.42 0.29
N GLY A 51 3.68 6.26 -0.92
CA GLY A 51 3.31 5.19 -1.85
C GLY A 51 1.93 5.47 -2.46
N CYS A 52 1.75 6.67 -3.01
CA CYS A 52 0.45 7.17 -3.48
C CYS A 52 -0.11 6.44 -4.72
N GLY A 53 0.71 5.66 -5.42
CA GLY A 53 0.31 4.94 -6.62
C GLY A 53 -0.37 5.84 -7.65
N GLY A 54 -1.55 5.44 -8.13
CA GLY A 54 -2.37 6.20 -9.07
C GLY A 54 -3.16 7.36 -8.46
N GLY A 55 -2.86 7.75 -7.20
CA GLY A 55 -3.32 8.98 -6.58
C GLY A 55 -4.73 8.97 -5.97
N ALA A 56 -5.40 7.83 -5.90
CA ALA A 56 -6.81 7.78 -5.43
C ALA A 56 -6.95 8.34 -4.00
N LEU A 57 -6.11 7.89 -3.05
CA LEU A 57 -6.13 8.42 -1.68
C LEU A 57 -5.71 9.90 -1.65
N THR A 58 -4.63 10.28 -2.35
CA THR A 58 -4.15 11.67 -2.39
C THR A 58 -5.24 12.63 -2.87
N ILE A 59 -5.99 12.26 -3.94
CA ILE A 59 -7.08 13.07 -4.49
C ILE A 59 -8.23 13.19 -3.49
N ALA A 60 -8.61 12.08 -2.84
CA ALA A 60 -9.65 12.07 -1.82
C ALA A 60 -9.26 12.94 -0.60
N LEU A 61 -8.01 12.85 -0.15
CA LEU A 61 -7.46 13.70 0.90
C LEU A 61 -7.51 15.19 0.53
N GLY A 62 -7.25 15.54 -0.75
CA GLY A 62 -7.37 16.91 -1.24
C GLY A 62 -8.74 17.51 -0.97
N GLY A 63 -9.81 16.72 -1.10
CA GLY A 63 -11.16 17.15 -0.74
C GLY A 63 -11.39 17.31 0.79
N THR A 64 -10.70 16.47 1.59
CA THR A 64 -10.89 16.43 3.05
C THR A 64 -10.11 17.52 3.77
N VAL A 65 -8.89 17.85 3.35
CA VAL A 65 -8.03 18.86 4.01
C VAL A 65 -8.54 20.31 3.83
N GLY A 66 -9.54 20.51 2.99
CA GLY A 66 -10.10 21.83 2.69
C GLY A 66 -9.22 22.69 1.79
N LEU A 67 -9.72 23.91 1.48
CA LEU A 67 -9.10 24.78 0.48
C LEU A 67 -7.71 25.32 0.84
N THR A 68 -7.38 25.37 2.12
CA THR A 68 -6.09 25.86 2.64
C THR A 68 -5.11 24.73 2.93
N GLY A 69 -5.58 23.47 2.96
CA GLY A 69 -4.74 22.30 3.13
C GLY A 69 -4.05 21.90 1.83
N GLN A 70 -2.94 21.18 1.96
CA GLN A 70 -2.15 20.68 0.85
C GLN A 70 -1.86 19.18 1.02
N VAL A 71 -1.93 18.43 -0.08
CA VAL A 71 -1.56 17.01 -0.07
C VAL A 71 -0.45 16.77 -1.10
N VAL A 72 0.59 16.06 -0.67
CA VAL A 72 1.70 15.64 -1.53
C VAL A 72 1.72 14.12 -1.60
N GLY A 73 1.48 13.54 -2.76
CA GLY A 73 1.67 12.11 -3.01
C GLY A 73 3.10 11.84 -3.48
N ILE A 74 3.76 10.84 -2.87
CA ILE A 74 5.10 10.39 -3.27
C ILE A 74 5.05 8.91 -3.62
N ASP A 75 5.58 8.55 -4.80
CA ASP A 75 5.69 7.15 -5.23
C ASP A 75 6.98 6.91 -6.03
N VAL A 76 7.53 5.70 -6.00
CA VAL A 76 8.70 5.31 -6.78
C VAL A 76 8.39 5.06 -8.25
N SER A 77 7.10 4.88 -8.60
CA SER A 77 6.63 4.60 -9.94
C SER A 77 6.32 5.89 -10.71
N ALA A 78 7.20 6.26 -11.63
CA ALA A 78 6.98 7.41 -12.49
C ALA A 78 5.67 7.30 -13.31
N PRO A 79 5.33 6.15 -13.94
CA PRO A 79 4.07 6.03 -14.69
C PRO A 79 2.82 6.14 -13.79
N LEU A 80 2.84 5.64 -12.56
CA LEU A 80 1.71 5.79 -11.64
C LEU A 80 1.57 7.24 -11.16
N VAL A 81 2.66 7.95 -10.94
CA VAL A 81 2.66 9.38 -10.60
C VAL A 81 2.08 10.23 -11.75
N GLU A 82 2.39 9.91 -13.01
CA GLU A 82 1.76 10.59 -14.16
C GLU A 82 0.25 10.30 -14.21
N LEU A 83 -0.15 9.05 -14.02
CA LEU A 83 -1.58 8.68 -13.91
C LEU A 83 -2.27 9.48 -12.79
N ALA A 84 -1.62 9.63 -11.64
CA ALA A 84 -2.16 10.38 -10.51
C ALA A 84 -2.34 11.87 -10.84
N ARG A 85 -1.39 12.48 -11.55
CA ARG A 85 -1.47 13.86 -12.02
C ARG A 85 -2.62 14.07 -13.00
N ASP A 86 -2.81 13.14 -13.94
CA ASP A 86 -3.90 13.19 -14.90
C ASP A 86 -5.26 13.11 -14.20
N ARG A 87 -5.44 12.15 -13.31
CA ARG A 87 -6.65 11.98 -12.51
C ARG A 87 -6.98 13.20 -11.64
N ALA A 88 -5.98 13.80 -11.00
CA ALA A 88 -6.19 15.00 -10.19
C ALA A 88 -6.64 16.19 -11.04
N ARG A 89 -6.08 16.35 -12.26
CA ARG A 89 -6.52 17.36 -13.23
C ARG A 89 -7.95 17.12 -13.68
N GLU A 90 -8.29 15.88 -14.02
CA GLU A 90 -9.66 15.50 -14.43
C GLU A 90 -10.69 15.71 -13.31
N ALA A 91 -10.30 15.43 -12.07
CA ALA A 91 -11.14 15.65 -10.89
C ALA A 91 -11.22 17.12 -10.46
N GLY A 92 -10.40 18.02 -11.04
CA GLY A 92 -10.37 19.44 -10.68
C GLY A 92 -9.84 19.72 -9.27
N VAL A 93 -9.03 18.83 -8.69
CA VAL A 93 -8.46 18.96 -7.35
C VAL A 93 -7.12 19.69 -7.44
N ALA A 94 -7.10 20.97 -7.03
CA ALA A 94 -5.97 21.86 -7.25
C ALA A 94 -4.94 21.88 -6.09
N ASN A 95 -5.31 21.40 -4.91
CA ASN A 95 -4.49 21.42 -3.69
C ASN A 95 -3.71 20.13 -3.46
N VAL A 96 -3.54 19.30 -4.51
CA VAL A 96 -2.72 18.10 -4.49
C VAL A 96 -1.54 18.23 -5.46
N SER A 97 -0.44 17.60 -5.11
CA SER A 97 0.75 17.51 -5.96
C SER A 97 1.38 16.13 -5.85
N PHE A 98 2.20 15.75 -6.85
CA PHE A 98 2.77 14.41 -6.91
C PHE A 98 4.26 14.47 -7.26
N ALA A 99 5.06 13.69 -6.54
CA ALA A 99 6.50 13.57 -6.74
C ALA A 99 6.91 12.11 -6.97
N VAL A 100 7.82 11.88 -7.91
CA VAL A 100 8.50 10.60 -8.04
C VAL A 100 9.65 10.58 -7.05
N GLY A 101 9.66 9.60 -6.15
CA GLY A 101 10.72 9.51 -5.13
C GLY A 101 10.63 8.24 -4.29
N ASP A 102 11.77 7.85 -3.75
CA ASP A 102 11.87 6.79 -2.75
C ASP A 102 12.01 7.43 -1.37
N VAL A 103 10.94 7.32 -0.57
CA VAL A 103 10.88 7.90 0.78
C VAL A 103 11.94 7.32 1.71
N GLN A 104 12.33 6.05 1.53
CA GLN A 104 13.40 5.44 2.33
C GLN A 104 14.74 6.18 2.20
N THR A 105 15.04 6.73 1.04
CA THR A 105 16.32 7.39 0.76
C THR A 105 16.22 8.91 0.64
N GLY A 106 15.09 9.43 0.19
CA GLY A 106 14.85 10.86 -0.05
C GLY A 106 14.03 11.55 1.03
N GLY A 107 13.41 10.80 1.95
CA GLY A 107 12.49 11.35 2.94
C GLY A 107 11.22 11.94 2.33
N LEU A 108 10.53 12.79 3.10
CA LEU A 108 9.29 13.45 2.68
C LEU A 108 9.53 14.83 2.02
N GLY A 109 10.76 15.33 2.03
CA GLY A 109 11.11 16.67 1.56
C GLY A 109 11.54 17.60 2.69
N SER A 110 11.74 18.89 2.38
CA SER A 110 12.33 19.87 3.30
C SER A 110 11.33 20.56 4.24
N GLU A 111 10.06 20.61 3.84
CA GLU A 111 9.01 21.23 4.65
C GLU A 111 8.27 20.17 5.45
N PRO A 112 8.11 20.35 6.77
CA PRO A 112 7.49 19.33 7.60
C PRO A 112 5.99 19.18 7.32
N PHE A 113 5.49 17.96 7.51
CA PHE A 113 4.08 17.61 7.37
C PHE A 113 3.40 17.48 8.74
N ASP A 114 2.10 17.79 8.79
CA ASP A 114 1.24 17.55 9.95
C ASP A 114 0.87 16.07 10.07
N LEU A 115 0.72 15.41 8.91
CA LEU A 115 0.29 14.03 8.81
C LEU A 115 0.99 13.35 7.63
N ALA A 116 1.51 12.16 7.83
CA ALA A 116 1.83 11.23 6.78
C ALA A 116 0.81 10.10 6.78
N VAL A 117 0.33 9.71 5.61
CA VAL A 117 -0.57 8.56 5.44
C VAL A 117 0.04 7.57 4.46
N SER A 118 -0.39 6.30 4.53
CA SER A 118 -0.07 5.32 3.49
C SER A 118 -1.13 4.24 3.40
N GLN A 119 -1.67 4.03 2.22
CA GLN A 119 -2.56 2.92 1.93
C GLN A 119 -1.78 1.80 1.25
N LEU A 120 -1.31 0.82 2.03
CA LEU A 120 -0.63 -0.38 1.55
C LEU A 120 0.71 -0.13 0.82
N GLY A 121 1.29 1.08 0.92
CA GLY A 121 2.55 1.42 0.27
C GLY A 121 3.78 1.00 1.10
N VAL A 122 3.73 1.21 2.42
CA VAL A 122 4.89 1.04 3.32
C VAL A 122 5.40 -0.39 3.49
N MET A 123 4.65 -1.39 3.07
CA MET A 123 5.04 -2.80 3.10
C MET A 123 6.17 -3.16 2.13
N PHE A 124 6.52 -2.25 1.23
CA PHE A 124 7.46 -2.49 0.15
C PHE A 124 8.83 -1.83 0.36
N PHE A 125 9.11 -1.32 1.55
CA PHE A 125 10.44 -0.85 1.90
C PHE A 125 11.41 -2.01 2.15
N ASP A 126 12.62 -1.93 1.59
CA ASP A 126 13.70 -2.90 1.85
C ASP A 126 14.19 -2.84 3.30
N GLU A 127 14.22 -1.64 3.88
CA GLU A 127 14.62 -1.37 5.25
C GLU A 127 13.56 -0.52 5.96
N PRO A 128 12.48 -1.15 6.46
CA PRO A 128 11.33 -0.44 7.05
C PRO A 128 11.72 0.49 8.21
N LEU A 129 12.68 0.10 9.04
CA LEU A 129 13.18 0.94 10.13
C LEU A 129 13.77 2.26 9.61
N VAL A 130 14.57 2.20 8.53
CA VAL A 130 15.17 3.38 7.90
C VAL A 130 14.09 4.26 7.27
N ALA A 131 13.16 3.65 6.55
CA ALA A 131 12.06 4.35 5.89
C ALA A 131 11.15 5.05 6.92
N PHE A 132 10.79 4.37 8.01
CA PHE A 132 9.96 4.96 9.06
C PHE A 132 10.69 6.09 9.80
N GLY A 133 12.00 5.97 10.00
CA GLY A 133 12.84 7.07 10.50
C GLY A 133 12.83 8.28 9.55
N ALA A 134 12.90 8.05 8.23
CA ALA A 134 12.83 9.11 7.23
C ALA A 134 11.44 9.78 7.19
N ILE A 135 10.36 9.00 7.33
CA ILE A 135 8.98 9.52 7.45
C ILE A 135 8.87 10.40 8.70
N ARG A 136 9.33 9.89 9.86
CA ARG A 136 9.32 10.64 11.11
C ARG A 136 10.07 11.97 11.01
N ALA A 137 11.25 11.96 10.39
CA ALA A 137 12.06 13.17 10.20
C ALA A 137 11.37 14.24 9.33
N GLY A 138 10.45 13.83 8.44
CA GLY A 138 9.65 14.73 7.62
C GLY A 138 8.35 15.20 8.29
N LEU A 139 8.04 14.71 9.49
CA LEU A 139 6.88 15.17 10.27
C LEU A 139 7.29 16.26 11.26
N GLN A 140 6.40 17.24 11.47
CA GLN A 140 6.56 18.19 12.57
C GLN A 140 6.46 17.48 13.93
N GLN A 141 6.90 18.17 15.00
CA GLN A 141 6.67 17.72 16.38
C GLN A 141 5.16 17.59 16.64
N GLY A 142 4.73 16.43 17.16
CA GLY A 142 3.32 16.10 17.32
C GLY A 142 2.61 15.71 16.02
N GLY A 143 3.32 15.67 14.88
CA GLY A 143 2.80 15.17 13.62
C GLY A 143 2.53 13.66 13.70
N ARG A 144 1.58 13.19 12.92
CA ARG A 144 1.10 11.80 12.97
C ARG A 144 1.50 11.02 11.71
N PHE A 145 1.74 9.72 11.89
CA PHE A 145 1.89 8.77 10.79
C PHE A 145 0.78 7.73 10.90
N VAL A 146 -0.13 7.70 9.92
CA VAL A 146 -1.28 6.78 9.86
C VAL A 146 -1.17 5.93 8.61
N PHE A 147 -1.10 4.62 8.77
CA PHE A 147 -0.98 3.73 7.62
C PHE A 147 -1.77 2.45 7.81
N ALA A 148 -2.15 1.86 6.69
CA ALA A 148 -2.76 0.56 6.64
C ALA A 148 -1.81 -0.46 5.97
N CYS A 149 -1.75 -1.66 6.52
CA CYS A 149 -1.09 -2.81 5.93
C CYS A 149 -1.96 -4.05 6.02
N TRP A 150 -1.64 -5.09 5.23
CA TRP A 150 -2.29 -6.39 5.36
C TRP A 150 -1.94 -7.01 6.72
N GLN A 151 -2.91 -7.65 7.38
CA GLN A 151 -2.62 -8.63 8.41
C GLN A 151 -1.93 -9.84 7.79
N GLY A 152 -1.51 -10.81 8.60
CA GLY A 152 -0.82 -12.00 8.12
C GLY A 152 -1.59 -12.76 7.03
N VAL A 153 -0.88 -13.60 6.28
CA VAL A 153 -1.46 -14.39 5.19
C VAL A 153 -2.57 -15.33 5.65
N GLU A 154 -2.56 -15.73 6.92
CA GLU A 154 -3.58 -16.61 7.51
C GLU A 154 -4.93 -15.89 7.64
N GLN A 155 -4.93 -14.58 7.91
CA GLN A 155 -6.12 -13.74 7.95
C GLN A 155 -6.60 -13.34 6.55
N ASN A 156 -5.77 -13.56 5.52
CA ASN A 156 -6.06 -13.23 4.13
C ASN A 156 -6.11 -14.49 3.24
N PRO A 157 -7.07 -15.41 3.47
CA PRO A 157 -7.11 -16.72 2.82
C PRO A 157 -7.33 -16.68 1.30
N TRP A 158 -7.73 -15.54 0.75
CA TRP A 158 -7.84 -15.29 -0.69
C TRP A 158 -6.47 -15.16 -1.39
N HIS A 159 -5.41 -14.92 -0.64
CA HIS A 159 -4.08 -14.71 -1.20
C HIS A 159 -3.58 -15.92 -1.98
N THR A 160 -3.22 -15.69 -3.22
CA THR A 160 -2.88 -16.75 -4.18
C THR A 160 -1.46 -17.28 -4.06
N GLY A 161 -0.57 -16.56 -3.37
CA GLY A 161 0.83 -16.97 -3.19
C GLY A 161 0.97 -18.34 -2.50
N THR A 162 0.06 -18.66 -1.57
CA THR A 162 0.04 -20.00 -0.94
C THR A 162 -0.35 -21.09 -1.95
N ALA A 163 -1.31 -20.82 -2.82
CA ALA A 163 -1.73 -21.76 -3.87
C ALA A 163 -0.65 -21.97 -4.94
N LEU A 164 0.06 -20.91 -5.27
CA LEU A 164 1.09 -20.90 -6.33
C LEU A 164 2.50 -21.28 -5.85
N ARG A 165 2.70 -21.58 -4.59
CA ARG A 165 4.05 -21.84 -4.01
C ARG A 165 4.86 -22.93 -4.71
N SER A 166 4.21 -23.86 -5.40
CA SER A 166 4.87 -24.92 -6.17
C SER A 166 5.22 -24.51 -7.62
N PHE A 167 4.78 -23.35 -8.05
CA PHE A 167 5.00 -22.80 -9.38
C PHE A 167 5.99 -21.65 -9.42
N VAL A 168 6.16 -20.96 -8.31
CA VAL A 168 7.03 -19.80 -8.19
C VAL A 168 8.12 -20.07 -7.16
N THR A 169 9.33 -19.65 -7.47
CA THR A 169 10.42 -19.66 -6.48
C THR A 169 10.15 -18.53 -5.49
N PRO A 170 9.91 -18.82 -4.19
CA PRO A 170 9.73 -17.76 -3.22
C PRO A 170 10.96 -16.85 -3.22
N PRO A 171 10.80 -15.53 -3.05
CA PRO A 171 11.92 -14.64 -2.89
C PRO A 171 12.79 -15.13 -1.73
N ARG A 172 14.13 -15.04 -1.89
CA ARG A 172 15.04 -15.32 -0.77
C ARG A 172 14.64 -14.45 0.40
N LEU A 173 14.38 -15.08 1.53
CA LEU A 173 14.17 -14.35 2.77
C LEU A 173 15.42 -13.48 3.02
N PRO A 174 15.25 -12.21 3.34
CA PRO A 174 16.36 -11.40 3.82
C PRO A 174 16.95 -12.06 5.07
N GLY A 175 18.21 -11.75 5.39
CA GLY A 175 18.91 -12.35 6.54
C GLY A 175 18.17 -12.18 7.87
N PRO A 176 18.70 -12.76 8.96
CA PRO A 176 18.06 -12.70 10.28
C PRO A 176 17.64 -11.26 10.65
N GLY A 177 16.42 -11.09 11.11
CA GLY A 177 15.85 -9.79 11.51
C GLY A 177 15.32 -8.93 10.36
N LYS A 178 15.24 -9.44 9.12
CA LYS A 178 14.61 -8.75 7.98
C LYS A 178 13.38 -9.51 7.50
N SER A 179 12.26 -8.83 7.40
CA SER A 179 11.07 -9.39 6.75
C SER A 179 11.22 -9.41 5.23
N PRO A 180 10.65 -10.41 4.54
CA PRO A 180 10.58 -10.36 3.09
C PRO A 180 9.74 -9.18 2.66
N VAL A 181 10.26 -8.35 1.77
CA VAL A 181 9.51 -7.23 1.15
C VAL A 181 8.29 -7.77 0.41
N GLY A 182 7.13 -7.20 0.66
CA GLY A 182 5.90 -7.61 0.00
C GLY A 182 4.63 -7.36 0.82
N PRO A 183 3.47 -7.79 0.31
CA PRO A 183 2.18 -7.46 0.90
C PRO A 183 2.04 -7.80 2.39
N PHE A 184 2.70 -8.84 2.86
CA PHE A 184 2.58 -9.32 4.24
C PHE A 184 3.83 -9.07 5.10
N SER A 185 4.77 -8.22 4.63
CA SER A 185 6.00 -7.89 5.36
C SER A 185 5.74 -7.24 6.72
N LEU A 186 4.63 -6.53 6.86
CA LEU A 186 4.15 -5.85 8.06
C LEU A 186 2.91 -6.53 8.67
N GLY A 187 2.73 -7.83 8.41
CA GLY A 187 1.56 -8.58 8.92
C GLY A 187 1.62 -8.92 10.41
N ASP A 188 2.76 -8.77 11.06
CA ASP A 188 2.99 -9.02 12.49
C ASP A 188 2.93 -7.69 13.26
N ASP A 189 1.98 -7.59 14.22
CA ASP A 189 1.75 -6.35 14.99
C ASP A 189 2.92 -6.02 15.93
N GLU A 190 3.54 -7.02 16.55
CA GLU A 190 4.69 -6.82 17.45
C GLU A 190 5.89 -6.27 16.67
N TYR A 191 6.17 -6.87 15.52
CA TYR A 191 7.22 -6.42 14.61
C TYR A 191 7.03 -4.97 14.14
N VAL A 192 5.79 -4.58 13.79
CA VAL A 192 5.50 -3.20 13.36
C VAL A 192 5.68 -2.22 14.50
N ARG A 193 5.24 -2.56 15.72
CA ARG A 193 5.45 -1.73 16.92
C ARG A 193 6.93 -1.55 17.22
N ASP A 194 7.73 -2.60 17.08
CA ASP A 194 9.18 -2.55 17.27
C ASP A 194 9.85 -1.63 16.25
N ILE A 195 9.44 -1.68 14.98
CA ILE A 195 9.94 -0.77 13.94
C ILE A 195 9.58 0.68 14.25
N LEU A 196 8.31 0.95 14.60
CA LEU A 196 7.85 2.30 14.93
C LEU A 196 8.60 2.86 16.15
N GLY A 197 8.73 2.07 17.20
CA GLY A 197 9.49 2.45 18.39
C GLY A 197 10.97 2.67 18.09
N GLY A 198 11.59 1.77 17.30
CA GLY A 198 12.98 1.89 16.85
C GLY A 198 13.23 3.10 15.95
N ALA A 199 12.23 3.54 15.17
CA ALA A 199 12.26 4.77 14.37
C ALA A 199 12.03 6.03 15.23
N GLY A 200 11.69 5.88 16.51
CA GLY A 200 11.51 6.96 17.47
C GLY A 200 10.08 7.53 17.52
N PHE A 201 9.09 6.83 16.97
CA PHE A 201 7.69 7.19 17.19
C PHE A 201 7.24 6.82 18.60
N GLY A 202 6.40 7.67 19.18
CA GLY A 202 5.67 7.38 20.41
C GLY A 202 4.19 7.17 20.17
N ALA A 203 3.44 6.86 21.24
CA ALA A 203 1.99 6.71 21.21
C ALA A 203 1.49 5.86 20.03
N VAL A 204 2.02 4.62 19.90
CA VAL A 204 1.63 3.72 18.80
C VAL A 204 0.32 3.02 19.14
N GLU A 205 -0.71 3.30 18.36
CA GLU A 205 -2.01 2.62 18.40
C GLU A 205 -2.22 1.78 17.14
N SER A 206 -2.99 0.71 17.24
CA SER A 206 -3.38 -0.09 16.07
C SER A 206 -4.77 -0.69 16.23
N SER A 207 -5.47 -0.83 15.11
CA SER A 207 -6.78 -1.45 15.02
C SER A 207 -6.82 -2.47 13.90
N ALA A 208 -7.29 -3.68 14.20
CA ALA A 208 -7.58 -4.67 13.18
C ALA A 208 -8.88 -4.31 12.45
N LEU A 209 -8.88 -4.47 11.14
CA LEU A 209 -10.01 -4.16 10.28
C LEU A 209 -10.25 -5.33 9.32
N GLU A 210 -11.48 -5.82 9.28
CA GLU A 210 -11.93 -6.82 8.33
C GLU A 210 -13.01 -6.23 7.42
N ILE A 211 -12.82 -6.34 6.12
CA ILE A 211 -13.73 -5.84 5.10
C ILE A 211 -14.03 -6.97 4.13
N THR A 212 -15.30 -7.23 3.84
CA THR A 212 -15.68 -8.15 2.77
C THR A 212 -15.93 -7.37 1.49
N VAL A 213 -15.23 -7.75 0.42
CA VAL A 213 -15.34 -7.10 -0.89
C VAL A 213 -15.86 -8.09 -1.91
N ARG A 214 -16.88 -7.68 -2.69
CA ARG A 214 -17.33 -8.43 -3.87
C ARG A 214 -16.59 -7.93 -5.10
N ALA A 215 -15.98 -8.85 -5.83
CA ALA A 215 -15.24 -8.54 -7.03
C ALA A 215 -15.13 -9.77 -7.95
N PRO A 216 -14.91 -9.60 -9.25
CA PRO A 216 -14.61 -10.70 -10.15
C PRO A 216 -13.25 -11.34 -9.78
N ALA A 217 -13.05 -12.61 -10.16
CA ALA A 217 -11.78 -13.31 -9.92
C ALA A 217 -10.55 -12.54 -10.42
N SER A 218 -10.70 -11.83 -11.53
CA SER A 218 -9.63 -11.02 -12.14
C SER A 218 -9.18 -9.82 -11.29
N ALA A 219 -9.93 -9.43 -10.27
CA ALA A 219 -9.52 -8.36 -9.36
C ALA A 219 -8.42 -8.82 -8.39
N VAL A 220 -8.43 -10.11 -8.03
CA VAL A 220 -7.42 -10.72 -7.14
C VAL A 220 -6.28 -11.35 -7.91
N VAL A 221 -6.60 -11.99 -9.04
CA VAL A 221 -5.63 -12.68 -9.89
C VAL A 221 -5.74 -12.16 -11.31
N ASP A 222 -4.81 -11.36 -11.72
CA ASP A 222 -4.60 -11.11 -13.13
C ASP A 222 -3.73 -12.24 -13.70
N ARG A 223 -4.35 -13.16 -14.45
CA ARG A 223 -3.68 -14.34 -15.01
C ARG A 223 -2.59 -13.97 -15.99
N SER A 224 -2.69 -12.79 -16.62
CA SER A 224 -1.64 -12.27 -17.51
C SER A 224 -0.32 -12.01 -16.77
N LEU A 225 -0.36 -11.87 -15.45
CA LEU A 225 0.81 -11.65 -14.61
C LEU A 225 1.46 -12.94 -14.08
N LEU A 226 0.91 -14.13 -14.36
CA LEU A 226 1.47 -15.38 -13.86
C LEU A 226 2.90 -15.60 -14.34
N GLY A 227 3.20 -15.30 -15.58
CA GLY A 227 4.56 -15.35 -16.13
C GLY A 227 5.48 -14.33 -15.43
N PHE A 228 4.99 -13.12 -15.18
CA PHE A 228 5.72 -12.10 -14.44
C PHE A 228 5.97 -12.51 -12.97
N MET A 229 5.05 -13.25 -12.37
CA MET A 229 5.21 -13.83 -11.03
C MET A 229 6.22 -15.00 -11.00
N GLY A 230 6.75 -15.42 -12.15
CA GLY A 230 7.75 -16.48 -12.26
C GLY A 230 7.18 -17.88 -12.56
N VAL A 231 5.92 -17.97 -12.95
CA VAL A 231 5.35 -19.24 -13.44
C VAL A 231 5.92 -19.54 -14.82
N ALA A 232 6.54 -20.72 -14.98
CA ALA A 232 7.10 -21.14 -16.26
C ALA A 232 6.00 -21.30 -17.32
N PRO A 233 6.23 -20.91 -18.59
CA PRO A 233 5.21 -20.90 -19.65
C PRO A 233 4.50 -22.25 -19.83
N GLU A 234 5.23 -23.36 -19.74
CA GLU A 234 4.70 -24.72 -19.86
C GLU A 234 3.81 -25.14 -18.68
N ARG A 235 3.85 -24.41 -17.58
CA ARG A 235 3.06 -24.69 -16.36
C ARG A 235 1.89 -23.73 -16.14
N LEU A 236 1.68 -22.77 -17.05
CA LEU A 236 0.62 -21.76 -16.89
C LEU A 236 -0.76 -22.39 -16.72
N GLY A 237 -1.14 -23.37 -17.56
CA GLY A 237 -2.45 -24.01 -17.45
C GLY A 237 -2.64 -24.82 -16.15
N GLU A 238 -1.56 -25.42 -15.63
CA GLU A 238 -1.58 -26.11 -14.33
C GLU A 238 -1.77 -25.11 -13.18
N ALA A 239 -1.07 -23.99 -13.22
CA ALA A 239 -1.16 -22.91 -12.25
C ALA A 239 -2.58 -22.29 -12.24
N GLU A 240 -3.16 -22.03 -13.42
CA GLU A 240 -4.54 -21.55 -13.56
C GLU A 240 -5.55 -22.50 -12.93
N ALA A 241 -5.43 -23.80 -13.19
CA ALA A 241 -6.32 -24.79 -12.60
C ALA A 241 -6.21 -24.86 -11.06
N VAL A 242 -5.01 -24.61 -10.51
CA VAL A 242 -4.81 -24.52 -9.06
C VAL A 242 -5.48 -23.27 -8.50
N LEU A 243 -5.34 -22.14 -9.20
CA LEU A 243 -5.99 -20.89 -8.81
C LEU A 243 -7.52 -21.01 -8.85
N ASP A 244 -8.08 -21.61 -9.89
CA ASP A 244 -9.53 -21.82 -9.98
C ASP A 244 -10.06 -22.59 -8.79
N ARG A 245 -9.41 -23.68 -8.41
CA ARG A 245 -9.78 -24.46 -7.21
C ARG A 245 -9.60 -23.65 -5.92
N HIS A 246 -8.55 -22.84 -5.83
CA HIS A 246 -8.30 -22.00 -4.66
C HIS A 246 -9.38 -20.93 -4.50
N LEU A 247 -9.78 -20.28 -5.59
CA LEU A 247 -10.75 -19.19 -5.58
C LEU A 247 -12.20 -19.68 -5.50
N ALA A 248 -12.50 -20.92 -5.95
CA ALA A 248 -13.87 -21.46 -5.96
C ALA A 248 -14.59 -21.38 -4.60
N ARG A 249 -13.85 -21.42 -3.49
CA ARG A 249 -14.40 -21.29 -2.13
C ARG A 249 -14.94 -19.90 -1.80
N PHE A 250 -14.61 -18.90 -2.58
CA PHE A 250 -15.06 -17.51 -2.43
C PHE A 250 -16.15 -17.15 -3.44
N ALA A 251 -16.52 -18.09 -4.33
CA ALA A 251 -17.50 -17.84 -5.36
C ALA A 251 -18.90 -17.65 -4.75
N VAL A 252 -19.63 -16.65 -5.25
CA VAL A 252 -21.00 -16.34 -4.91
C VAL A 252 -21.86 -16.33 -6.16
N GLU A 253 -23.18 -16.18 -6.02
CA GLU A 253 -24.09 -16.08 -7.15
C GLU A 253 -23.71 -14.91 -8.08
N GLY A 254 -23.94 -15.10 -9.39
CA GLY A 254 -23.65 -14.07 -10.41
C GLY A 254 -22.24 -14.06 -10.96
N GLY A 255 -21.39 -15.05 -10.59
CA GLY A 255 -20.02 -15.14 -11.11
C GLY A 255 -19.03 -14.19 -10.43
N GLU A 256 -19.42 -13.62 -9.31
CA GLU A 256 -18.57 -12.82 -8.44
C GLU A 256 -17.98 -13.68 -7.30
N TYR A 257 -17.08 -13.07 -6.57
CA TYR A 257 -16.39 -13.68 -5.42
C TYR A 257 -16.44 -12.73 -4.23
N GLU A 258 -16.65 -13.25 -3.04
CA GLU A 258 -16.55 -12.52 -1.78
C GLU A 258 -15.20 -12.79 -1.14
N TYR A 259 -14.39 -11.74 -1.02
CA TYR A 259 -13.07 -11.82 -0.40
C TYR A 259 -13.09 -11.17 0.98
N PRO A 260 -12.81 -11.92 2.05
CA PRO A 260 -12.51 -11.32 3.34
C PRO A 260 -11.11 -10.71 3.28
N LEU A 261 -11.03 -9.41 3.42
CA LEU A 261 -9.78 -8.65 3.42
C LEU A 261 -9.46 -8.22 4.84
N ALA A 262 -8.36 -8.69 5.39
CA ALA A 262 -7.93 -8.36 6.74
C ALA A 262 -6.74 -7.41 6.73
N PHE A 263 -6.97 -6.21 7.26
CA PHE A 263 -6.00 -5.12 7.37
C PHE A 263 -5.72 -4.80 8.84
N ARG A 264 -4.65 -4.05 9.07
CA ARG A 264 -4.41 -3.35 10.31
C ARG A 264 -4.07 -1.91 10.00
N VAL A 265 -4.72 -0.98 10.69
CA VAL A 265 -4.42 0.45 10.64
C VAL A 265 -3.61 0.81 11.87
N TYR A 266 -2.52 1.51 11.65
CA TYR A 266 -1.62 2.02 12.68
C TYR A 266 -1.68 3.53 12.71
N GLU A 267 -1.57 4.08 13.90
CA GLU A 267 -1.30 5.49 14.16
C GLU A 267 -0.12 5.62 15.10
N ALA A 268 0.82 6.49 14.76
CA ALA A 268 2.00 6.78 15.57
C ALA A 268 2.31 8.27 15.55
N VAL A 269 2.81 8.80 16.66
CA VAL A 269 3.05 10.23 16.86
C VAL A 269 4.54 10.53 16.87
N ASN A 270 4.98 11.57 16.15
CA ASN A 270 6.31 12.13 16.25
C ASN A 270 6.42 12.96 17.55
N SER A 271 6.77 12.30 18.64
CA SER A 271 6.86 12.87 19.97
C SER A 271 8.28 13.36 20.30
#